data_28ba2e2d6ae18a7ea6427a7cba293ff5
#
_entry.id   28ba2e2d6ae18a7ea6427a7cba293ff5
#
_cell.length_a   1.000
_cell.length_b   1.000
_cell.length_c   1.000
_cell.angle_alpha   90.00
_cell.angle_beta   90.00
_cell.angle_gamma   90.00
#
_symmetry.space_group_name_H-M   'P 1'
#
loop_
_entity.id
_entity.type
_entity.pdbx_description
1 polymer ?
#
loop_
_entity_poly.entity_id
_entity_poly.type
_entity_poly.pdbx_seq_one_letter_code
_entity_poly.pdbx_strand_id
1 'polypeptide(L)'
;MARISGVDLPREKRVEIGLTYIFGIGVKTAQQILAATGVNPDTRVKDLTEQDVNKIREYIEHHLKVEGDLRRDISLDIKRMMEIGCYRGVRHRKGLPVRGQNTKQNARTRKGPKKTIAGKKKATR
;
A
#
# COMPACT_ATOMS: atom_id res chain seq x y z
N MET A 1 -10.08 -20.11 -6.86
CA MET A 1 -9.12 -19.08 -6.45
C MET A 1 -9.88 -17.84 -6.01
N ALA A 2 -9.58 -17.35 -4.81
CA ALA A 2 -10.30 -16.17 -4.29
C ALA A 2 -9.70 -14.88 -4.86
N ARG A 3 -10.57 -14.06 -5.44
CA ARG A 3 -10.19 -12.77 -6.00
C ARG A 3 -11.08 -11.70 -5.38
N ILE A 4 -10.46 -10.75 -4.70
CA ILE A 4 -11.17 -9.68 -4.01
C ILE A 4 -10.54 -8.34 -4.41
N SER A 5 -11.38 -7.38 -4.76
CA SER A 5 -10.94 -6.04 -5.17
C SER A 5 -9.92 -6.06 -6.32
N GLY A 6 -10.04 -7.04 -7.20
CA GLY A 6 -9.13 -7.20 -8.33
C GLY A 6 -7.80 -7.88 -8.00
N VAL A 7 -7.62 -8.35 -6.76
CA VAL A 7 -6.38 -8.99 -6.32
C VAL A 7 -6.61 -10.48 -6.11
N ASP A 8 -5.76 -11.30 -6.71
CA ASP A 8 -5.78 -12.74 -6.47
C ASP A 8 -5.06 -13.04 -5.15
N LEU A 9 -5.78 -13.64 -4.21
CA LEU A 9 -5.22 -13.95 -2.91
C LEU A 9 -4.37 -15.23 -2.97
N PRO A 10 -3.26 -15.32 -2.22
CA PRO A 10 -2.44 -16.52 -2.20
C PRO A 10 -3.19 -17.68 -1.56
N ARG A 11 -3.26 -18.81 -2.26
CA ARG A 11 -4.05 -19.97 -1.85
C ARG A 11 -3.53 -20.65 -0.60
N GLU A 12 -2.21 -20.65 -0.44
CA GLU A 12 -1.54 -21.37 0.64
C GLU A 12 -1.55 -20.63 1.98
N LYS A 13 -1.88 -19.34 1.98
CA LYS A 13 -1.85 -18.51 3.17
C LYS A 13 -3.18 -18.55 3.90
N ARG A 14 -3.15 -18.31 5.22
CA ARG A 14 -4.37 -18.11 6.00
C ARG A 14 -5.10 -16.89 5.47
N VAL A 15 -6.42 -16.87 5.59
CA VAL A 15 -7.22 -15.76 5.07
C VAL A 15 -6.81 -14.42 5.72
N GLU A 16 -6.45 -14.41 6.98
CA GLU A 16 -5.95 -13.23 7.69
C GLU A 16 -4.73 -12.63 6.99
N ILE A 17 -3.79 -13.47 6.61
CA ILE A 17 -2.57 -13.03 5.93
C ILE A 17 -2.86 -12.74 4.46
N GLY A 18 -3.69 -13.56 3.82
CA GLY A 18 -4.04 -13.36 2.41
C GLY A 18 -4.68 -12.00 2.15
N LEU A 19 -5.54 -11.54 3.05
CA LEU A 19 -6.19 -10.23 2.90
C LEU A 19 -5.20 -9.08 2.92
N THR A 20 -4.06 -9.23 3.58
CA THR A 20 -3.04 -8.17 3.62
C THR A 20 -2.37 -7.92 2.27
N TYR A 21 -2.58 -8.79 1.30
CA TYR A 21 -2.09 -8.59 -0.07
C TYR A 21 -2.88 -7.52 -0.82
N ILE A 22 -4.04 -7.13 -0.31
CA ILE A 22 -4.83 -6.05 -0.88
C ILE A 22 -4.29 -4.72 -0.37
N PHE A 23 -4.01 -3.79 -1.29
CA PHE A 23 -3.52 -2.46 -0.89
C PHE A 23 -4.56 -1.74 -0.02
N GLY A 24 -4.17 -1.33 1.14
CA GLY A 24 -5.03 -0.66 2.11
C GLY A 24 -5.51 -1.57 3.25
N ILE A 25 -5.21 -2.86 3.20
CA ILE A 25 -5.57 -3.80 4.26
C ILE A 25 -4.29 -4.33 4.91
N GLY A 26 -4.10 -4.01 6.19
CA GLY A 26 -3.05 -4.57 7.01
C GLY A 26 -3.61 -5.67 7.92
N VAL A 27 -2.76 -6.22 8.79
CA VAL A 27 -3.16 -7.31 9.69
C VAL A 27 -4.35 -6.92 10.57
N LYS A 28 -4.34 -5.72 11.15
CA LYS A 28 -5.42 -5.26 12.02
C LYS A 28 -6.74 -5.12 11.28
N THR A 29 -6.70 -4.54 10.08
CA THR A 29 -7.88 -4.40 9.25
C THR A 29 -8.42 -5.76 8.82
N ALA A 30 -7.53 -6.69 8.48
CA ALA A 30 -7.92 -8.05 8.14
C ALA A 30 -8.63 -8.73 9.33
N GLN A 31 -8.12 -8.57 10.53
CA GLN A 31 -8.75 -9.11 11.74
C GLN A 31 -10.15 -8.53 11.94
N GLN A 32 -10.31 -7.23 11.74
CA GLN A 32 -11.62 -6.56 11.85
C GLN A 32 -12.61 -7.09 10.81
N ILE A 33 -12.16 -7.27 9.58
CA ILE A 33 -13.01 -7.82 8.52
C ILE A 33 -13.51 -9.21 8.90
N LEU A 34 -12.61 -10.07 9.34
CA LEU A 34 -12.95 -11.46 9.68
C LEU A 34 -13.84 -11.55 10.90
N ALA A 35 -13.63 -10.70 11.89
CA ALA A 35 -14.50 -10.63 13.06
C ALA A 35 -15.92 -10.20 12.68
N ALA A 36 -16.03 -9.20 11.80
CA ALA A 36 -17.34 -8.67 11.38
C ALA A 36 -18.10 -9.66 10.50
N THR A 37 -17.39 -10.43 9.66
CA THR A 37 -18.02 -11.40 8.76
C THR A 37 -18.19 -12.79 9.36
N GLY A 38 -17.58 -13.04 10.52
CA GLY A 38 -17.68 -14.32 11.19
C GLY A 38 -16.84 -15.43 10.58
N VAL A 39 -15.87 -15.09 9.75
CA VAL A 39 -14.98 -16.07 9.11
C VAL A 39 -13.81 -16.39 10.03
N ASN A 40 -13.47 -17.67 10.15
CA ASN A 40 -12.33 -18.10 10.95
C ASN A 40 -11.01 -17.58 10.33
N PRO A 41 -10.20 -16.80 11.06
CA PRO A 41 -8.97 -16.25 10.52
C PRO A 41 -7.91 -17.30 10.17
N ASP A 42 -8.00 -18.49 10.74
CA ASP A 42 -7.05 -19.57 10.48
C ASP A 42 -7.38 -20.39 9.23
N THR A 43 -8.52 -20.14 8.60
CA THR A 43 -8.90 -20.83 7.37
C THR A 43 -7.96 -20.44 6.24
N ARG A 44 -7.45 -21.43 5.49
CA ARG A 44 -6.63 -21.14 4.31
C ARG A 44 -7.50 -20.54 3.20
N VAL A 45 -6.90 -19.69 2.38
CA VAL A 45 -7.64 -19.04 1.30
C VAL A 45 -8.28 -20.06 0.36
N LYS A 46 -7.59 -21.16 0.08
CA LYS A 46 -8.11 -22.22 -0.77
C LYS A 46 -9.36 -22.94 -0.22
N ASP A 47 -9.55 -22.88 1.10
CA ASP A 47 -10.65 -23.56 1.79
C ASP A 47 -11.85 -22.64 2.02
N LEU A 48 -11.79 -21.39 1.57
CA LEU A 48 -12.90 -20.45 1.69
C LEU A 48 -14.05 -20.84 0.76
N THR A 49 -15.29 -20.76 1.29
CA THR A 49 -16.48 -20.96 0.48
C THR A 49 -16.81 -19.68 -0.28
N GLU A 50 -17.62 -19.79 -1.33
CA GLU A 50 -18.09 -18.61 -2.07
C GLU A 50 -18.86 -17.64 -1.17
N GLN A 51 -19.62 -18.17 -0.21
CA GLN A 51 -20.35 -17.33 0.74
C GLN A 51 -19.41 -16.51 1.60
N ASP A 52 -18.33 -17.13 2.09
CA ASP A 52 -17.33 -16.43 2.89
C ASP A 52 -16.64 -15.33 2.08
N VAL A 53 -16.27 -15.64 0.84
CA VAL A 53 -15.64 -14.67 -0.06
C VAL A 53 -16.59 -13.50 -0.33
N ASN A 54 -17.87 -13.78 -0.57
CA ASN A 54 -18.86 -12.74 -0.83
C ASN A 54 -19.08 -11.85 0.38
N LYS A 55 -19.13 -12.43 1.59
CA LYS A 55 -19.27 -11.65 2.82
C LYS A 55 -18.08 -10.69 3.01
N ILE A 56 -16.88 -11.18 2.79
CA ILE A 56 -15.66 -10.38 2.89
C ILE A 56 -15.69 -9.25 1.85
N ARG A 57 -16.05 -9.60 0.61
CA ARG A 57 -16.12 -8.63 -0.49
C ARG A 57 -17.13 -7.52 -0.21
N GLU A 58 -18.32 -7.87 0.28
CA GLU A 58 -19.35 -6.89 0.63
C GLU A 58 -18.90 -5.97 1.75
N TYR A 59 -18.26 -6.53 2.78
CA TYR A 59 -17.76 -5.72 3.89
C TYR A 59 -16.74 -4.69 3.39
N ILE A 60 -15.82 -5.12 2.55
CA ILE A 60 -14.79 -4.23 2.00
C ILE A 60 -15.43 -3.11 1.16
N GLU A 61 -16.39 -3.47 0.31
CA GLU A 61 -17.07 -2.48 -0.55
C GLU A 61 -17.81 -1.41 0.25
N HIS A 62 -18.43 -1.79 1.37
CA HIS A 62 -19.27 -0.88 2.15
C HIS A 62 -18.50 -0.08 3.22
N HIS A 63 -17.39 -0.57 3.70
CA HIS A 63 -16.71 0.02 4.85
C HIS A 63 -15.29 0.50 4.59
N LEU A 64 -14.65 0.08 3.51
CA LEU A 64 -13.25 0.35 3.27
C LEU A 64 -13.01 0.89 1.86
N LYS A 65 -11.96 1.70 1.74
CA LYS A 65 -11.39 2.07 0.45
C LYS A 65 -10.09 1.31 0.28
N VAL A 66 -9.95 0.59 -0.81
CA VAL A 66 -8.79 -0.26 -1.07
C VAL A 66 -8.38 -0.16 -2.53
N GLU A 67 -7.18 -0.65 -2.83
CA GLU A 67 -6.63 -0.75 -4.18
C GLU A 67 -6.75 0.54 -4.99
N GLY A 68 -7.35 0.50 -6.18
CA GLY A 68 -7.39 1.64 -7.08
C GLY A 68 -7.99 2.91 -6.47
N ASP A 69 -9.09 2.77 -5.73
CA ASP A 69 -9.74 3.92 -5.10
C ASP A 69 -8.85 4.56 -4.05
N LEU A 70 -8.19 3.75 -3.22
CA LEU A 70 -7.27 4.25 -2.20
C LEU A 70 -6.03 4.87 -2.84
N ARG A 71 -5.47 4.22 -3.86
CA ARG A 71 -4.29 4.76 -4.57
C ARG A 71 -4.61 6.12 -5.17
N ARG A 72 -5.78 6.25 -5.76
CA ARG A 72 -6.22 7.52 -6.34
C ARG A 72 -6.36 8.60 -5.27
N ASP A 73 -6.98 8.28 -4.13
CA ASP A 73 -7.13 9.24 -3.04
C ASP A 73 -5.76 9.71 -2.50
N ILE A 74 -4.83 8.79 -2.31
CA ILE A 74 -3.48 9.14 -1.84
C ILE A 74 -2.79 10.04 -2.86
N SER A 75 -2.88 9.72 -4.15
CA SER A 75 -2.27 10.51 -5.21
C SER A 75 -2.85 11.91 -5.26
N LEU A 76 -4.18 12.04 -5.11
CA LEU A 76 -4.85 13.34 -5.09
C LEU A 76 -4.45 14.15 -3.86
N ASP A 77 -4.31 13.50 -2.70
CA ASP A 77 -3.89 14.18 -1.47
C ASP A 77 -2.48 14.74 -1.62
N ILE A 78 -1.56 13.96 -2.18
CA ILE A 78 -0.19 14.41 -2.43
C ILE A 78 -0.18 15.55 -3.44
N LYS A 79 -0.94 15.44 -4.51
CA LYS A 79 -1.06 16.49 -5.51
C LYS A 79 -1.57 17.78 -4.91
N ARG A 80 -2.57 17.69 -4.03
CA ARG A 80 -3.11 18.86 -3.33
C ARG A 80 -2.04 19.55 -2.48
N MET A 81 -1.24 18.76 -1.75
CA MET A 81 -0.14 19.33 -0.95
C MET A 81 0.88 20.05 -1.82
N MET A 82 1.20 19.50 -2.98
CA MET A 82 2.11 20.14 -3.94
C MET A 82 1.53 21.43 -4.48
N GLU A 83 0.25 21.47 -4.79
CA GLU A 83 -0.43 22.66 -5.32
C GLU A 83 -0.52 23.78 -4.29
N ILE A 84 -0.78 23.44 -3.03
CA ILE A 84 -0.82 24.40 -1.93
C ILE A 84 0.56 25.00 -1.68
N GLY A 85 1.63 24.25 -1.98
CA GLY A 85 3.00 24.69 -1.76
C GLY A 85 3.46 24.58 -0.31
N CYS A 86 2.80 23.72 0.50
CA CYS A 86 3.26 23.48 1.86
C CYS A 86 4.59 22.74 1.86
N TYR A 87 5.27 22.71 3.01
CA TYR A 87 6.57 22.06 3.12
C TYR A 87 6.52 20.59 2.70
N ARG A 88 5.51 19.86 3.16
CA ARG A 88 5.33 18.44 2.80
C ARG A 88 5.17 18.26 1.31
N GLY A 89 4.39 19.13 0.66
CA GLY A 89 4.19 19.10 -0.78
C GLY A 89 5.48 19.36 -1.54
N VAL A 90 6.29 20.30 -1.09
CA VAL A 90 7.59 20.59 -1.72
C VAL A 90 8.51 19.37 -1.61
N ARG A 91 8.51 18.68 -0.47
CA ARG A 91 9.31 17.46 -0.30
C ARG A 91 8.87 16.35 -1.25
N HIS A 92 7.56 16.18 -1.43
CA HIS A 92 7.03 15.22 -2.42
C HIS A 92 7.45 15.57 -3.84
N ARG A 93 7.38 16.84 -4.19
CA ARG A 93 7.76 17.30 -5.53
C ARG A 93 9.23 17.01 -5.82
N LYS A 94 10.09 17.20 -4.84
CA LYS A 94 11.52 16.98 -4.99
C LYS A 94 11.93 15.51 -4.82
N GLY A 95 11.03 14.64 -4.43
CA GLY A 95 11.34 13.23 -4.19
C GLY A 95 12.21 13.02 -2.96
N LEU A 96 12.05 13.85 -1.94
CA LEU A 96 12.84 13.80 -0.71
C LEU A 96 11.99 13.30 0.46
N PRO A 97 12.64 12.84 1.57
CA PRO A 97 11.89 12.42 2.76
C PRO A 97 11.01 13.55 3.29
N VAL A 98 9.77 13.19 3.66
CA VAL A 98 8.73 14.14 4.04
C VAL A 98 8.69 14.39 5.55
N ARG A 99 9.19 13.44 6.34
CA ARG A 99 9.07 13.44 7.79
C ARG A 99 10.32 13.92 8.53
N GLY A 100 11.13 14.76 7.90
CA GLY A 100 12.28 15.36 8.55
C GLY A 100 13.51 14.48 8.68
N GLN A 101 13.55 13.37 7.95
CA GLN A 101 14.72 12.49 7.99
C GLN A 101 15.94 13.17 7.36
N ASN A 102 17.11 12.75 7.83
CA ASN A 102 18.37 13.24 7.28
C ASN A 102 18.54 12.79 5.83
N THR A 103 18.86 13.73 4.94
CA THR A 103 19.02 13.45 3.51
C THR A 103 20.48 13.40 3.06
N LYS A 104 21.39 13.80 3.91
CA LYS A 104 22.80 13.97 3.53
C LYS A 104 23.50 12.64 3.27
N GLN A 105 23.16 11.60 4.03
CA GLN A 105 23.87 10.32 3.97
C GLN A 105 23.04 9.19 3.36
N ASN A 106 21.77 9.11 3.75
CA ASN A 106 20.91 7.99 3.38
C ASN A 106 19.67 8.49 2.63
N ALA A 107 18.49 8.02 3.02
CA ALA A 107 17.21 8.35 2.39
C ALA A 107 17.05 7.77 0.98
N ARG A 108 17.65 6.60 0.75
CA ARG A 108 17.62 5.95 -0.58
C ARG A 108 16.23 5.54 -1.02
N THR A 109 15.35 5.22 -0.10
CA THR A 109 13.96 4.84 -0.43
C THR A 109 13.26 5.93 -1.23
N ARG A 110 13.44 7.18 -0.84
CA ARG A 110 12.83 8.31 -1.56
C ARG A 110 13.68 8.81 -2.71
N LYS A 111 14.99 8.90 -2.51
CA LYS A 111 15.91 9.43 -3.50
C LYS A 111 16.25 8.44 -4.60
N GLY A 112 16.08 7.15 -4.32
CA GLY A 112 16.44 6.10 -5.25
C GLY A 112 17.93 5.71 -5.16
N PRO A 113 18.40 4.84 -6.04
CA PRO A 113 19.79 4.40 -6.02
C PRO A 113 20.75 5.56 -6.25
N LYS A 114 21.98 5.39 -5.80
CA LYS A 114 23.04 6.37 -6.05
C LYS A 114 23.28 6.50 -7.54
N LYS A 115 23.40 7.73 -8.01
CA LYS A 115 23.67 8.01 -9.42
C LYS A 115 25.00 8.74 -9.56
N THR A 116 25.81 8.28 -10.48
CA THR A 116 27.09 8.93 -10.82
C THR A 116 26.85 10.01 -11.86
N ILE A 117 27.42 11.19 -11.61
CA ILE A 117 27.34 12.30 -12.55
C ILE A 117 28.51 12.17 -13.53
N ALA A 118 28.20 12.05 -14.81
CA ALA A 118 29.22 11.83 -15.86
C ALA A 118 30.26 12.93 -15.89
N GLY A 119 29.86 14.18 -15.68
CA GLY A 119 30.83 15.31 -15.66
C GLY A 119 31.86 15.19 -14.55
N LYS A 120 31.47 14.70 -13.36
CA LYS A 120 32.41 14.45 -12.26
C LYS A 120 33.40 13.34 -12.60
N LYS A 121 32.94 12.34 -13.29
CA LYS A 121 33.79 11.22 -13.71
C LYS A 121 34.94 11.70 -14.59
N LYS A 122 34.65 12.62 -15.49
CA LYS A 122 35.68 13.22 -16.33
C LYS A 122 36.68 14.06 -15.53
N ALA A 123 36.16 14.79 -14.56
CA ALA A 123 36.99 15.66 -13.75
C ALA A 123 38.00 14.90 -12.86
N THR A 124 37.75 13.63 -12.58
CA THR A 124 38.63 12.83 -11.74
C THR A 124 39.82 12.21 -12.47
N ARG A 125 39.95 12.41 -13.76
CA ARG A 125 41.08 11.89 -14.54
C ARG A 125 42.34 12.70 -14.36
#